data_90b1b1c13ad3cb15aba7d53827bd27be
#
_entry.id   90b1b1c13ad3cb15aba7d53827bd27be
#
_cell.length_a   1.000
_cell.length_b   1.000
_cell.length_c   1.000
_cell.angle_alpha   90.00
_cell.angle_beta   90.00
_cell.angle_gamma   90.00
#
_symmetry.space_group_name_H-M   'P 1'
#
loop_
_entity.id
_entity.type
_entity.pdbx_description
1 polymer ?
#
loop_
_entity_poly.entity_id
_entity_poly.type
_entity_poly.pdbx_seq_one_letter_code
_entity_poly.pdbx_strand_id
1 'polypeptide(L)'
;MKNFKVSLLMAVIVVFTFAAAEAKEWKEITIATEGAFAPWNFTDSSGKLDGFEIELAADLCSRMSAKCTVVPQAWDGIIPALQAGKYDAIMAGMSMTDKRKKVVAFSRYYAATPSLFIVLKDSPSANFSTTIDRITLDDISSDEQAALDAVGKEFKGKVIGVQNATIQEKFLQQYLGDAVDIRGYDTQENLELDLHAGRIDAALGAMSYWVSRVN
;
A
#
# COMPACT_ATOMS: atom_id res chain seq x y z
N MET A 1 -23.33 -22.18 -83.00
CA MET A 1 -22.87 -20.86 -82.46
C MET A 1 -23.08 -20.88 -80.99
N LYS A 2 -22.07 -21.18 -80.15
CA LYS A 2 -22.16 -21.32 -78.71
C LYS A 2 -21.37 -20.17 -78.09
N ASN A 3 -22.07 -19.27 -77.33
CA ASN A 3 -21.46 -18.16 -76.62
C ASN A 3 -20.76 -18.70 -75.38
N PHE A 4 -19.46 -18.55 -75.31
CA PHE A 4 -18.64 -18.89 -74.16
C PHE A 4 -18.56 -17.63 -73.25
N LYS A 5 -19.29 -17.64 -72.17
CA LYS A 5 -19.19 -16.58 -71.13
C LYS A 5 -18.05 -16.92 -70.22
N VAL A 6 -16.96 -16.14 -70.30
CA VAL A 6 -15.86 -16.19 -69.35
C VAL A 6 -16.24 -15.36 -68.08
N SER A 7 -16.53 -16.10 -67.01
CA SER A 7 -16.71 -15.47 -65.69
C SER A 7 -15.35 -15.23 -65.04
N LEU A 8 -14.95 -13.98 -64.96
CA LEU A 8 -13.74 -13.54 -64.25
C LEU A 8 -14.02 -13.54 -62.73
N LEU A 9 -13.51 -14.55 -62.03
CA LEU A 9 -13.60 -14.66 -60.57
C LEU A 9 -12.52 -13.79 -59.96
N MET A 10 -12.88 -12.59 -59.47
CA MET A 10 -11.97 -11.68 -58.80
C MET A 10 -11.82 -12.15 -57.32
N ALA A 11 -10.73 -12.84 -57.01
CA ALA A 11 -10.39 -13.23 -55.64
C ALA A 11 -9.83 -11.99 -54.93
N VAL A 12 -10.63 -11.39 -54.02
CA VAL A 12 -10.17 -10.34 -53.11
C VAL A 12 -9.38 -10.99 -51.97
N ILE A 13 -8.07 -10.94 -52.04
CA ILE A 13 -7.19 -11.34 -50.94
C ILE A 13 -7.21 -10.23 -49.90
N VAL A 14 -7.99 -10.43 -48.83
CA VAL A 14 -7.95 -9.56 -47.64
C VAL A 14 -6.68 -9.92 -46.88
N VAL A 15 -5.64 -9.11 -47.03
CA VAL A 15 -4.42 -9.19 -46.21
C VAL A 15 -4.75 -8.60 -44.84
N PHE A 16 -5.04 -9.48 -43.88
CA PHE A 16 -5.06 -9.09 -42.47
C PHE A 16 -3.63 -8.78 -42.04
N THR A 17 -3.25 -7.50 -42.06
CA THR A 17 -2.06 -7.04 -41.36
C THR A 17 -2.33 -7.16 -39.86
N PHE A 18 -1.85 -8.23 -39.24
CA PHE A 18 -1.69 -8.29 -37.81
C PHE A 18 -0.67 -7.20 -37.45
N ALA A 19 -1.14 -6.02 -37.03
CA ALA A 19 -0.32 -5.09 -36.29
C ALA A 19 0.03 -5.81 -34.99
N ALA A 20 1.23 -6.39 -34.92
CA ALA A 20 1.79 -6.82 -33.64
C ALA A 20 1.80 -5.57 -32.74
N ALA A 21 0.99 -5.58 -31.70
CA ALA A 21 1.09 -4.54 -30.67
C ALA A 21 2.49 -4.69 -30.09
N GLU A 22 3.43 -3.86 -30.54
CA GLU A 22 4.73 -3.76 -29.88
C GLU A 22 4.46 -3.36 -28.43
N ALA A 23 4.86 -4.25 -27.51
CA ALA A 23 4.83 -3.92 -26.10
C ALA A 23 5.65 -2.65 -25.89
N LYS A 24 5.07 -1.64 -25.21
CA LYS A 24 5.76 -0.38 -24.91
C LYS A 24 7.10 -0.71 -24.25
N GLU A 25 8.20 -0.36 -24.91
CA GLU A 25 9.53 -0.50 -24.34
C GLU A 25 9.74 0.63 -23.32
N TRP A 26 9.78 0.28 -22.04
CA TRP A 26 9.99 1.21 -20.95
C TRP A 26 11.49 1.51 -20.78
N LYS A 27 11.97 2.61 -21.36
CA LYS A 27 13.38 3.04 -21.25
C LYS A 27 13.62 3.96 -20.07
N GLU A 28 12.63 4.76 -19.72
CA GLU A 28 12.65 5.66 -18.56
C GLU A 28 11.37 5.43 -17.74
N ILE A 29 11.51 5.31 -16.42
CA ILE A 29 10.42 5.06 -15.48
C ILE A 29 10.59 5.98 -14.29
N THR A 30 9.53 6.72 -13.94
CA THR A 30 9.47 7.46 -12.68
C THR A 30 8.64 6.68 -11.68
N ILE A 31 9.21 6.41 -10.51
CA ILE A 31 8.58 5.65 -9.43
C ILE A 31 8.37 6.58 -8.25
N ALA A 32 7.13 6.68 -7.75
CA ALA A 32 6.84 7.41 -6.53
C ALA A 32 6.94 6.53 -5.30
N THR A 33 7.47 7.08 -4.23
CA THR A 33 7.49 6.49 -2.89
C THR A 33 7.10 7.53 -1.85
N GLU A 34 6.69 7.11 -0.64
CA GLU A 34 6.36 8.06 0.43
C GLU A 34 7.61 8.76 0.97
N GLY A 35 8.68 8.01 1.22
CA GLY A 35 9.93 8.51 1.79
C GLY A 35 9.85 8.77 3.30
N ALA A 36 8.83 8.25 4.00
CA ALA A 36 8.60 8.39 5.44
C ALA A 36 8.16 7.07 6.11
N PHE A 37 8.47 5.92 5.49
CA PHE A 37 8.05 4.59 5.94
C PHE A 37 9.25 3.63 6.07
N ALA A 38 10.16 3.91 7.02
CA ALA A 38 11.30 3.03 7.31
C ALA A 38 10.81 1.63 7.81
N PRO A 39 11.54 0.55 7.50
CA PRO A 39 12.76 0.46 6.70
C PRO A 39 12.49 0.30 5.19
N TRP A 40 11.23 0.43 4.74
CA TRP A 40 10.83 0.22 3.36
C TRP A 40 11.32 1.33 2.44
N ASN A 41 10.94 2.55 2.76
CA ASN A 41 11.35 3.76 2.04
C ASN A 41 11.36 4.94 3.02
N PHE A 42 12.45 5.64 3.09
CA PHE A 42 12.63 6.78 3.99
C PHE A 42 13.59 7.79 3.40
N THR A 43 13.58 8.99 3.94
CA THR A 43 14.56 10.03 3.61
C THR A 43 15.62 10.03 4.70
N ASP A 44 16.88 9.83 4.31
CA ASP A 44 18.01 9.82 5.23
C ASP A 44 18.37 11.24 5.71
N SER A 45 19.33 11.35 6.63
CA SER A 45 19.79 12.62 7.19
C SER A 45 20.44 13.56 6.16
N SER A 46 20.82 13.05 4.99
CA SER A 46 21.34 13.86 3.86
C SER A 46 20.23 14.34 2.91
N GLY A 47 18.98 13.95 3.14
CA GLY A 47 17.84 14.25 2.27
C GLY A 47 17.68 13.29 1.09
N LYS A 48 18.40 12.16 1.07
CA LYS A 48 18.30 11.16 0.01
C LYS A 48 17.30 10.08 0.38
N LEU A 49 16.54 9.60 -0.62
CA LEU A 49 15.68 8.43 -0.46
C LEU A 49 16.52 7.16 -0.32
N ASP A 50 16.17 6.33 0.66
CA ASP A 50 16.83 5.07 0.98
C ASP A 50 15.82 4.04 1.48
N GLY A 51 16.25 2.79 1.65
CA GLY A 51 15.46 1.68 2.17
C GLY A 51 15.26 0.55 1.17
N PHE A 52 14.67 -0.54 1.67
CA PHE A 52 14.48 -1.77 0.90
C PHE A 52 13.82 -1.54 -0.47
N GLU A 53 12.79 -0.70 -0.56
CA GLU A 53 12.08 -0.44 -1.81
C GLU A 53 12.89 0.40 -2.79
N ILE A 54 13.82 1.22 -2.31
CA ILE A 54 14.72 1.98 -3.17
C ILE A 54 15.72 1.04 -3.83
N GLU A 55 16.29 0.11 -3.04
CA GLU A 55 17.18 -0.93 -3.57
C GLU A 55 16.46 -1.89 -4.52
N LEU A 56 15.24 -2.32 -4.17
CA LEU A 56 14.41 -3.18 -5.02
C LEU A 56 14.07 -2.49 -6.35
N ALA A 57 13.71 -1.20 -6.32
CA ALA A 57 13.47 -0.42 -7.53
C ALA A 57 14.71 -0.39 -8.42
N ALA A 58 15.89 -0.15 -7.84
CA ALA A 58 17.13 -0.12 -8.59
C ALA A 58 17.45 -1.48 -9.25
N ASP A 59 17.27 -2.60 -8.54
CA ASP A 59 17.49 -3.94 -9.09
C ASP A 59 16.51 -4.27 -10.22
N LEU A 60 15.21 -4.00 -10.03
CA LEU A 60 14.19 -4.23 -11.05
C LEU A 60 14.45 -3.41 -12.31
N CYS A 61 14.79 -2.14 -12.17
CA CYS A 61 15.10 -1.25 -13.29
C CYS A 61 16.34 -1.70 -14.06
N SER A 62 17.37 -2.15 -13.33
CA SER A 62 18.59 -2.74 -13.93
C SER A 62 18.24 -3.97 -14.78
N ARG A 63 17.41 -4.89 -14.27
CA ARG A 63 16.97 -6.09 -15.00
C ARG A 63 16.12 -5.77 -16.22
N MET A 64 15.35 -4.67 -16.17
CA MET A 64 14.54 -4.19 -17.30
C MET A 64 15.36 -3.39 -18.31
N SER A 65 16.63 -3.12 -18.04
CA SER A 65 17.47 -2.19 -18.82
C SER A 65 16.82 -0.80 -18.97
N ALA A 66 16.09 -0.38 -17.92
CA ALA A 66 15.40 0.90 -17.86
C ALA A 66 16.13 1.87 -16.92
N LYS A 67 16.13 3.15 -17.26
CA LYS A 67 16.57 4.21 -16.36
C LYS A 67 15.41 4.62 -15.47
N CYS A 68 15.53 4.39 -14.16
CA CYS A 68 14.51 4.76 -13.22
C CYS A 68 14.91 5.96 -12.36
N THR A 69 13.91 6.77 -12.03
CA THR A 69 14.02 7.88 -11.07
C THR A 69 12.99 7.63 -9.97
N VAL A 70 13.42 7.57 -8.71
CA VAL A 70 12.51 7.48 -7.57
C VAL A 70 12.29 8.88 -7.01
N VAL A 71 11.01 9.25 -6.82
CA VAL A 71 10.61 10.58 -6.34
C VAL A 71 9.74 10.47 -5.08
N PRO A 72 9.88 11.38 -4.11
CA PRO A 72 9.02 11.42 -2.95
C PRO A 72 7.63 11.98 -3.31
N GLN A 73 6.60 11.42 -2.71
CA GLN A 73 5.22 11.86 -2.86
C GLN A 73 4.45 11.57 -1.57
N ALA A 74 3.78 12.56 -0.99
CA ALA A 74 2.93 12.35 0.17
C ALA A 74 1.91 11.24 -0.05
N TRP A 75 1.72 10.41 0.97
CA TRP A 75 0.94 9.18 0.90
C TRP A 75 -0.52 9.37 0.46
N ASP A 76 -1.25 10.31 1.03
CA ASP A 76 -2.66 10.55 0.74
C ASP A 76 -2.93 11.02 -0.69
N GLY A 77 -1.95 11.65 -1.34
CA GLY A 77 -2.00 12.08 -2.74
C GLY A 77 -1.40 11.11 -3.75
N ILE A 78 -0.83 9.98 -3.33
CA ILE A 78 0.01 9.14 -4.18
C ILE A 78 -0.77 8.44 -5.32
N ILE A 79 -1.95 7.91 -5.08
CA ILE A 79 -2.79 7.31 -6.15
C ILE A 79 -3.34 8.36 -7.10
N PRO A 80 -3.98 9.46 -6.64
CA PRO A 80 -4.41 10.54 -7.53
C PRO A 80 -3.31 11.10 -8.44
N ALA A 81 -2.09 11.23 -7.92
CA ALA A 81 -0.96 11.73 -8.70
C ALA A 81 -0.49 10.72 -9.77
N LEU A 82 -0.54 9.40 -9.49
CA LEU A 82 -0.33 8.36 -10.50
C LEU A 82 -1.37 8.44 -11.62
N GLN A 83 -2.65 8.56 -11.27
CA GLN A 83 -3.74 8.69 -12.23
C GLN A 83 -3.61 9.96 -13.10
N ALA A 84 -3.07 11.02 -12.53
CA ALA A 84 -2.76 12.26 -13.26
C ALA A 84 -1.47 12.17 -14.12
N GLY A 85 -0.78 11.01 -14.14
CA GLY A 85 0.41 10.78 -14.95
C GLY A 85 1.66 11.52 -14.46
N LYS A 86 1.73 11.89 -13.16
CA LYS A 86 2.93 12.53 -12.61
C LYS A 86 4.13 11.59 -12.52
N TYR A 87 3.88 10.29 -12.48
CA TYR A 87 4.86 9.20 -12.47
C TYR A 87 4.22 7.93 -13.02
N ASP A 88 5.02 6.89 -13.26
CA ASP A 88 4.59 5.68 -13.95
C ASP A 88 4.20 4.56 -12.98
N ALA A 89 4.77 4.55 -11.78
CA ALA A 89 4.55 3.51 -10.77
C ALA A 89 4.63 4.06 -9.35
N ILE A 90 4.06 3.31 -8.40
CA ILE A 90 4.20 3.53 -6.96
C ILE A 90 4.91 2.32 -6.36
N MET A 91 5.92 2.57 -5.51
CA MET A 91 6.56 1.58 -4.66
C MET A 91 6.68 2.15 -3.25
N ALA A 92 5.72 1.86 -2.38
CA ALA A 92 5.54 2.52 -1.08
C ALA A 92 4.78 1.65 -0.07
N GLY A 93 5.08 0.34 0.01
CA GLY A 93 4.44 -0.59 0.94
C GLY A 93 2.92 -0.67 0.81
N MET A 94 2.38 -0.34 -0.36
CA MET A 94 0.95 -0.17 -0.55
C MET A 94 0.20 -1.50 -0.58
N SER A 95 -0.64 -1.74 0.42
CA SER A 95 -1.53 -2.91 0.46
C SER A 95 -2.51 -2.89 -0.71
N MET A 96 -2.67 -4.04 -1.35
CA MET A 96 -3.69 -4.26 -2.37
C MET A 96 -5.07 -4.36 -1.72
N THR A 97 -6.02 -3.51 -2.13
CA THR A 97 -7.42 -3.56 -1.71
C THR A 97 -8.33 -3.51 -2.92
N ASP A 98 -9.56 -4.03 -2.79
CA ASP A 98 -10.52 -3.99 -3.91
C ASP A 98 -10.87 -2.57 -4.33
N LYS A 99 -10.86 -1.61 -3.40
CA LYS A 99 -11.05 -0.20 -3.71
C LYS A 99 -9.91 0.32 -4.59
N ARG A 100 -8.66 0.01 -4.24
CA ARG A 100 -7.47 0.44 -4.99
C ARG A 100 -7.35 -0.26 -6.34
N LYS A 101 -7.67 -1.58 -6.40
CA LYS A 101 -7.68 -2.35 -7.67
C LYS A 101 -8.66 -1.82 -8.73
N LYS A 102 -9.67 -1.06 -8.34
CA LYS A 102 -10.61 -0.42 -9.29
C LYS A 102 -9.98 0.73 -10.07
N VAL A 103 -8.90 1.30 -9.59
CA VAL A 103 -8.31 2.54 -10.13
C VAL A 103 -6.85 2.41 -10.51
N VAL A 104 -6.12 1.41 -10.00
CA VAL A 104 -4.73 1.11 -10.35
C VAL A 104 -4.51 -0.39 -10.44
N ALA A 105 -3.54 -0.82 -11.28
CA ALA A 105 -3.06 -2.19 -11.32
C ALA A 105 -2.02 -2.45 -10.23
N PHE A 106 -1.92 -3.68 -9.76
CA PHE A 106 -0.93 -4.12 -8.77
C PHE A 106 -0.05 -5.23 -9.33
N SER A 107 1.20 -5.25 -8.92
CA SER A 107 2.10 -6.39 -9.08
C SER A 107 1.70 -7.55 -8.15
N ARG A 108 2.47 -8.63 -8.15
CA ARG A 108 2.45 -9.62 -7.06
C ARG A 108 2.96 -8.97 -5.78
N TYR A 109 2.55 -9.51 -4.64
CA TYR A 109 3.14 -9.14 -3.34
C TYR A 109 4.64 -9.45 -3.34
N TYR A 110 5.45 -8.49 -2.89
CA TYR A 110 6.89 -8.66 -2.67
C TYR A 110 7.22 -8.75 -1.17
N ALA A 111 6.28 -8.37 -0.30
CA ALA A 111 6.42 -8.46 1.14
C ALA A 111 5.05 -8.54 1.81
N ALA A 112 5.03 -8.92 3.09
CA ALA A 112 3.87 -8.88 3.97
C ALA A 112 4.31 -8.41 5.36
N THR A 113 3.51 -7.56 5.97
CA THR A 113 3.69 -7.12 7.35
C THR A 113 2.34 -7.05 8.04
N PRO A 114 2.16 -7.65 9.23
CA PRO A 114 0.93 -7.48 9.99
C PRO A 114 0.82 -6.06 10.54
N SER A 115 -0.40 -5.66 10.89
CA SER A 115 -0.66 -4.45 11.66
C SER A 115 -0.67 -4.78 13.14
N LEU A 116 -0.16 -3.86 13.97
CA LEU A 116 -0.12 -4.00 15.43
C LEU A 116 -0.71 -2.76 16.08
N PHE A 117 -1.34 -2.95 17.25
CA PHE A 117 -1.51 -1.88 18.22
C PHE A 117 -0.20 -1.70 19.00
N ILE A 118 0.22 -0.46 19.11
CA ILE A 118 1.43 -0.06 19.83
C ILE A 118 1.02 0.88 20.97
N VAL A 119 1.51 0.60 22.16
CA VAL A 119 1.31 1.43 23.35
C VAL A 119 2.65 1.69 24.02
N LEU A 120 2.73 2.72 24.83
CA LEU A 120 3.92 2.96 25.66
C LEU A 120 4.08 1.83 26.68
N LYS A 121 5.31 1.54 27.08
CA LYS A 121 5.66 0.43 27.97
C LYS A 121 5.02 0.55 29.36
N ASP A 122 4.76 1.76 29.82
CA ASP A 122 4.09 2.08 31.08
C ASP A 122 2.58 2.31 30.93
N SER A 123 2.03 2.11 29.73
CA SER A 123 0.59 2.17 29.49
C SER A 123 -0.15 1.08 30.28
N PRO A 124 -1.35 1.37 30.80
CA PRO A 124 -2.23 0.32 31.37
C PRO A 124 -2.52 -0.82 30.40
N SER A 125 -2.48 -0.58 29.09
CA SER A 125 -2.71 -1.57 28.05
C SER A 125 -1.45 -2.36 27.64
N ALA A 126 -0.28 -2.11 28.25
CA ALA A 126 0.98 -2.76 27.83
C ALA A 126 1.00 -4.28 27.97
N ASN A 127 0.19 -4.83 28.88
CA ASN A 127 0.06 -6.27 29.11
C ASN A 127 -1.26 -6.85 28.52
N PHE A 128 -1.99 -6.06 27.73
CA PHE A 128 -3.22 -6.56 27.11
C PHE A 128 -2.88 -7.60 26.04
N SER A 129 -3.63 -8.69 26.03
CA SER A 129 -3.57 -9.73 25.01
C SER A 129 -4.95 -10.30 24.75
N THR A 130 -5.14 -10.85 23.57
CA THR A 130 -6.35 -11.58 23.18
C THR A 130 -6.10 -13.10 23.22
N THR A 131 -7.17 -13.88 23.15
CA THR A 131 -7.09 -15.35 23.13
C THR A 131 -6.45 -15.93 21.87
N ILE A 132 -6.34 -15.11 20.83
CA ILE A 132 -5.71 -15.45 19.55
C ILE A 132 -4.67 -14.41 19.19
N ASP A 133 -3.61 -14.85 18.51
CA ASP A 133 -2.46 -13.98 18.16
C ASP A 133 -2.70 -13.16 16.90
N ARG A 134 -3.71 -13.51 16.09
CA ARG A 134 -3.95 -12.85 14.79
C ARG A 134 -5.42 -12.88 14.42
N ILE A 135 -5.89 -11.77 13.85
CA ILE A 135 -7.19 -11.62 13.20
C ILE A 135 -6.95 -11.41 11.71
N THR A 136 -7.62 -12.19 10.84
CA THR A 136 -7.42 -12.13 9.38
C THR A 136 -8.44 -11.25 8.66
N LEU A 137 -9.64 -11.09 9.19
CA LEU A 137 -10.76 -10.28 8.68
C LEU A 137 -11.39 -10.75 7.36
N ASP A 138 -10.92 -11.83 6.76
CA ASP A 138 -11.48 -12.32 5.49
C ASP A 138 -12.82 -13.06 5.71
N ASP A 139 -12.89 -13.87 6.77
CA ASP A 139 -14.09 -14.61 7.18
C ASP A 139 -14.06 -14.71 8.71
N ILE A 140 -14.59 -13.69 9.39
CA ILE A 140 -14.43 -13.50 10.83
C ILE A 140 -15.09 -14.65 11.59
N SER A 141 -14.27 -15.48 12.21
CA SER A 141 -14.69 -16.55 13.11
C SER A 141 -15.21 -16.01 14.45
N SER A 142 -15.85 -16.86 15.25
CA SER A 142 -16.30 -16.50 16.60
C SER A 142 -15.15 -16.05 17.50
N ASP A 143 -13.98 -16.68 17.37
CA ASP A 143 -12.79 -16.34 18.18
C ASP A 143 -12.20 -14.99 17.74
N GLU A 144 -12.18 -14.70 16.44
CA GLU A 144 -11.76 -13.39 15.93
C GLU A 144 -12.74 -12.29 16.34
N GLN A 145 -14.05 -12.57 16.33
CA GLN A 145 -15.03 -11.60 16.82
C GLN A 145 -14.85 -11.33 18.31
N ALA A 146 -14.64 -12.37 19.13
CA ALA A 146 -14.36 -12.22 20.56
C ALA A 146 -13.09 -11.40 20.81
N ALA A 147 -12.06 -11.59 19.99
CA ALA A 147 -10.83 -10.80 20.06
C ALA A 147 -11.06 -9.33 19.66
N LEU A 148 -11.85 -9.05 18.62
CA LEU A 148 -12.25 -7.69 18.23
C LEU A 148 -13.03 -7.00 19.35
N ASP A 149 -13.97 -7.70 19.97
CA ASP A 149 -14.76 -7.18 21.10
C ASP A 149 -13.87 -6.87 22.32
N ALA A 150 -12.87 -7.72 22.60
CA ALA A 150 -11.90 -7.50 23.67
C ALA A 150 -11.03 -6.27 23.40
N VAL A 151 -10.54 -6.09 22.16
CA VAL A 151 -9.79 -4.90 21.73
C VAL A 151 -10.67 -3.64 21.87
N GLY A 152 -11.91 -3.68 21.39
CA GLY A 152 -12.85 -2.57 21.51
C GLY A 152 -13.16 -2.19 22.95
N LYS A 153 -13.22 -3.16 23.87
CA LYS A 153 -13.41 -2.94 25.30
C LYS A 153 -12.16 -2.32 25.95
N GLU A 154 -10.96 -2.84 25.63
CA GLU A 154 -9.69 -2.34 26.16
C GLU A 154 -9.42 -0.89 25.79
N PHE A 155 -9.68 -0.53 24.53
CA PHE A 155 -9.41 0.82 24.04
C PHE A 155 -10.63 1.75 24.10
N LYS A 156 -11.71 1.38 24.76
CA LYS A 156 -12.92 2.21 24.87
C LYS A 156 -12.62 3.60 25.43
N GLY A 157 -13.00 4.64 24.70
CA GLY A 157 -12.80 6.04 25.06
C GLY A 157 -11.35 6.52 24.99
N LYS A 158 -10.43 5.70 24.47
CA LYS A 158 -9.03 6.06 24.24
C LYS A 158 -8.82 6.69 22.87
N VAL A 159 -7.77 7.49 22.74
CA VAL A 159 -7.35 8.11 21.47
C VAL A 159 -6.36 7.18 20.77
N ILE A 160 -6.73 6.68 19.60
CA ILE A 160 -5.87 5.82 18.78
C ILE A 160 -5.38 6.59 17.56
N GLY A 161 -4.07 6.75 17.45
CA GLY A 161 -3.43 7.34 16.28
C GLY A 161 -3.29 6.34 15.14
N VAL A 162 -3.45 6.83 13.90
CA VAL A 162 -3.29 6.02 12.69
C VAL A 162 -2.89 6.91 11.53
N GLN A 163 -2.12 6.38 10.58
CA GLN A 163 -1.85 7.12 9.36
C GLN A 163 -3.08 7.15 8.47
N ASN A 164 -3.41 8.33 7.95
CA ASN A 164 -4.55 8.58 7.05
C ASN A 164 -4.48 7.74 5.77
N ALA A 165 -5.63 7.47 5.16
CA ALA A 165 -5.76 6.75 3.88
C ALA A 165 -5.12 5.34 3.85
N THR A 166 -4.93 4.71 5.02
CA THR A 166 -4.37 3.35 5.16
C THR A 166 -5.45 2.29 5.38
N ILE A 167 -5.04 1.02 5.31
CA ILE A 167 -5.90 -0.11 5.70
C ILE A 167 -6.14 -0.13 7.22
N GLN A 168 -5.20 0.38 8.00
CA GLN A 168 -5.29 0.49 9.45
C GLN A 168 -6.35 1.52 9.87
N GLU A 169 -6.38 2.68 9.22
CA GLU A 169 -7.44 3.66 9.45
C GLU A 169 -8.81 3.07 9.13
N LYS A 170 -8.94 2.39 7.99
CA LYS A 170 -10.18 1.73 7.62
C LYS A 170 -10.61 0.67 8.65
N PHE A 171 -9.65 -0.10 9.19
CA PHE A 171 -9.92 -1.07 10.24
C PHE A 171 -10.49 -0.39 11.49
N LEU A 172 -9.87 0.68 11.97
CA LEU A 172 -10.39 1.41 13.14
C LEU A 172 -11.81 1.93 12.90
N GLN A 173 -12.04 2.55 11.74
CA GLN A 173 -13.36 3.07 11.39
C GLN A 173 -14.44 1.98 11.32
N GLN A 174 -14.10 0.81 10.79
CA GLN A 174 -15.05 -0.27 10.56
C GLN A 174 -15.36 -1.09 11.82
N TYR A 175 -14.36 -1.35 12.65
CA TYR A 175 -14.47 -2.30 13.76
C TYR A 175 -14.45 -1.66 15.15
N LEU A 176 -13.87 -0.47 15.30
CA LEU A 176 -13.67 0.18 16.59
C LEU A 176 -14.20 1.63 16.64
N GLY A 177 -14.73 2.18 15.54
CA GLY A 177 -15.06 3.60 15.42
C GLY A 177 -16.05 4.11 16.47
N ASP A 178 -16.96 3.26 16.96
CA ASP A 178 -17.91 3.63 18.02
C ASP A 178 -17.30 3.55 19.44
N ALA A 179 -16.13 2.92 19.57
CA ALA A 179 -15.48 2.68 20.87
C ALA A 179 -14.32 3.62 21.15
N VAL A 180 -13.64 4.16 20.13
CA VAL A 180 -12.39 4.90 20.25
C VAL A 180 -12.42 6.25 19.54
N ASP A 181 -11.58 7.19 19.98
CA ASP A 181 -11.30 8.41 19.24
C ASP A 181 -10.16 8.14 18.22
N ILE A 182 -10.45 8.27 16.93
CA ILE A 182 -9.47 8.04 15.88
C ILE A 182 -8.77 9.36 15.55
N ARG A 183 -7.43 9.40 15.72
CA ARG A 183 -6.61 10.55 15.32
C ARG A 183 -5.76 10.20 14.11
N GLY A 184 -6.02 10.89 12.98
CA GLY A 184 -5.30 10.72 11.74
C GLY A 184 -4.00 11.51 11.68
N TYR A 185 -2.98 10.94 11.04
CA TYR A 185 -1.66 11.53 10.80
C TYR A 185 -1.25 11.38 9.35
N ASP A 186 -0.46 12.33 8.85
CA ASP A 186 0.02 12.27 7.47
C ASP A 186 1.13 11.23 7.28
N THR A 187 1.95 11.00 8.32
CA THR A 187 3.05 10.02 8.32
C THR A 187 3.09 9.18 9.59
N GLN A 188 3.73 8.01 9.53
CA GLN A 188 4.03 7.19 10.71
C GLN A 188 4.95 7.90 11.70
N GLU A 189 5.85 8.77 11.23
CA GLU A 189 6.76 9.53 12.07
C GLU A 189 6.02 10.55 12.94
N ASN A 190 5.04 11.28 12.38
CA ASN A 190 4.21 12.20 13.15
C ASN A 190 3.34 11.47 14.18
N LEU A 191 2.82 10.31 13.83
CA LEU A 191 2.09 9.41 14.71
C LEU A 191 2.96 8.96 15.89
N GLU A 192 4.19 8.52 15.62
CA GLU A 192 5.17 8.09 16.62
C GLU A 192 5.51 9.20 17.61
N LEU A 193 5.75 10.42 17.12
CA LEU A 193 6.03 11.59 17.97
C LEU A 193 4.88 11.86 18.95
N ASP A 194 3.63 11.74 18.51
CA ASP A 194 2.48 11.96 19.38
C ASP A 194 2.26 10.84 20.38
N LEU A 195 2.57 9.57 20.01
CA LEU A 195 2.55 8.44 20.94
C LEU A 195 3.59 8.64 22.05
N HIS A 196 4.84 8.96 21.70
CA HIS A 196 5.90 9.20 22.69
C HIS A 196 5.63 10.42 23.59
N ALA A 197 4.95 11.41 23.08
CA ALA A 197 4.55 12.59 23.85
C ALA A 197 3.31 12.37 24.74
N GLY A 198 2.70 11.16 24.70
CA GLY A 198 1.49 10.84 25.45
C GLY A 198 0.24 11.61 25.00
N ARG A 199 0.23 12.11 23.75
CA ARG A 199 -0.90 12.83 23.17
C ARG A 199 -1.97 11.90 22.56
N ILE A 200 -1.62 10.63 22.42
CA ILE A 200 -2.50 9.51 22.06
C ILE A 200 -2.20 8.33 22.99
N ASP A 201 -3.19 7.48 23.20
CA ASP A 201 -3.09 6.33 24.09
C ASP A 201 -2.46 5.11 23.42
N ALA A 202 -2.69 4.97 22.11
CA ALA A 202 -2.15 3.88 21.30
C ALA A 202 -1.97 4.34 19.86
N ALA A 203 -1.14 3.60 19.12
CA ALA A 203 -1.01 3.72 17.68
C ALA A 203 -1.44 2.41 17.00
N LEU A 204 -1.99 2.47 15.79
CA LEU A 204 -2.17 1.31 14.93
C LEU A 204 -1.34 1.49 13.66
N GLY A 205 -0.40 0.58 13.42
CA GLY A 205 0.53 0.69 12.31
C GLY A 205 1.12 -0.64 11.87
N ALA A 206 1.93 -0.61 10.82
CA ALA A 206 2.60 -1.78 10.29
C ALA A 206 3.72 -2.24 11.23
N MET A 207 3.77 -3.52 11.56
CA MET A 207 4.78 -4.12 12.43
C MET A 207 6.20 -3.80 11.98
N SER A 208 6.46 -3.83 10.68
CA SER A 208 7.79 -3.55 10.10
C SER A 208 8.33 -2.17 10.43
N TYR A 209 7.48 -1.16 10.54
CA TYR A 209 7.87 0.18 10.97
C TYR A 209 8.22 0.19 12.47
N TRP A 210 7.36 -0.38 13.29
CA TRP A 210 7.45 -0.26 14.74
C TRP A 210 8.55 -1.13 15.38
N VAL A 211 8.79 -2.35 14.85
CA VAL A 211 9.81 -3.26 15.42
C VAL A 211 11.20 -2.64 15.47
N SER A 212 11.55 -1.76 14.53
CA SER A 212 12.84 -1.07 14.54
C SER A 212 12.93 0.08 15.55
N ARG A 213 11.81 0.46 16.20
CA ARG A 213 11.69 1.65 17.06
C ARG A 213 11.32 1.37 18.51
N VAL A 214 10.99 0.11 18.85
CA VAL A 214 10.63 -0.35 20.20
C VAL A 214 11.80 -1.02 20.94
N ASN A 215 13.01 -0.50 20.81
CA ASN A 215 14.18 -0.95 21.59
C ASN A 215 14.46 -0.03 22.74
#